data_4faff72a87b818e533a1ae11f206b3ea
#
_entry.id   4faff72a87b818e533a1ae11f206b3ea
#
_cell.length_a   1.000
_cell.length_b   1.000
_cell.length_c   1.000
_cell.angle_alpha   90.00
_cell.angle_beta   90.00
_cell.angle_gamma   90.00
#
_symmetry.space_group_name_H-M   'P 1'
#
loop_
_entity.id
_entity.type
_entity.pdbx_description
1 polymer ?
#
loop_
_entity_poly.entity_id
_entity_poly.type
_entity_poly.pdbx_seq_one_letter_code
_entity_poly.pdbx_strand_id
1 'polypeptide(L)'
;MRRAGRQTDRIARGYPTPAELDAPIIYMKVTVIVPIYQVEQYIGDCLNSVASQTYQGDIECLLVDDCGSDGSMALVNSFVESYTGKIQFKILHHACNRGLSAARNTGIVAATGDYLFFLDSDDELLPDCLSLLMEAVREKEYDMVIGDVVVVGDDRLKCVLTLKFLDGEVLRQPRIRYTYRHKWNAVAWNKLYRTDFVRENGLHFVEGLLFEDELWNFKVSFLLAGLRIVKHPTYIYRIRGDSITSAMDLQARVAHLTEIVKGMSRYVKEMGVPYDHDIHQRLQYFFSMVLEFAIRVGNYDERYRELRPYTKVSFGQYLQFDGRSVFGLL
;
A
#
# COMPACT_ATOMS: atom_id res chain seq x y z
N MET A 1 -58.46 8.00 29.49
CA MET A 1 -57.64 9.23 29.47
C MET A 1 -56.32 8.99 30.19
N ARG A 2 -55.21 8.95 29.47
CA ARG A 2 -53.86 9.41 29.87
C ARG A 2 -52.96 9.15 28.67
N ARG A 3 -52.54 10.24 28.03
CA ARG A 3 -51.56 10.24 26.92
C ARG A 3 -50.16 10.01 27.50
N ALA A 4 -49.45 9.01 26.99
CA ALA A 4 -48.02 8.86 27.23
C ALA A 4 -47.25 9.67 26.18
N GLY A 5 -46.50 10.67 26.64
CA GLY A 5 -45.60 11.46 25.81
C GLY A 5 -44.41 10.63 25.28
N ARG A 6 -44.20 10.76 23.98
CA ARG A 6 -42.95 10.30 23.36
C ARG A 6 -41.89 11.35 23.63
N GLN A 7 -40.92 10.98 24.44
CA GLN A 7 -39.67 11.74 24.64
C GLN A 7 -38.75 11.48 23.46
N THR A 8 -38.60 12.45 22.61
CA THR A 8 -37.61 12.43 21.52
C THR A 8 -36.28 12.80 22.10
N ASP A 9 -35.42 11.82 22.36
CA ASP A 9 -34.01 12.07 22.63
C ASP A 9 -33.33 12.60 21.36
N ARG A 10 -33.19 13.89 21.26
CA ARG A 10 -32.25 14.57 20.36
C ARG A 10 -30.84 14.31 20.95
N ILE A 11 -30.08 13.48 20.27
CA ILE A 11 -28.62 13.37 20.48
C ILE A 11 -28.04 14.76 20.19
N ALA A 12 -27.75 15.49 21.24
CA ALA A 12 -26.98 16.73 21.18
C ALA A 12 -25.56 16.35 20.71
N ARG A 13 -25.21 16.67 19.48
CA ARG A 13 -23.82 16.78 19.08
C ARG A 13 -23.25 17.93 19.90
N GLY A 14 -22.42 17.59 20.89
CA GLY A 14 -21.73 18.59 21.70
C GLY A 14 -20.82 19.40 20.78
N TYR A 15 -21.05 20.71 20.70
CA TYR A 15 -20.07 21.62 20.15
C TYR A 15 -18.88 21.66 21.11
N PRO A 16 -17.63 21.67 20.58
CA PRO A 16 -16.45 21.79 21.42
C PRO A 16 -16.55 23.03 22.30
N THR A 17 -16.14 22.90 23.54
CA THR A 17 -16.08 24.00 24.48
C THR A 17 -15.03 25.04 24.04
N PRO A 18 -15.12 26.33 24.40
CA PRO A 18 -14.08 27.30 24.08
C PRO A 18 -12.67 26.88 24.48
N ALA A 19 -12.51 26.12 25.58
CA ALA A 19 -11.23 25.59 26.04
C ALA A 19 -10.69 24.45 25.15
N GLU A 20 -11.57 23.71 24.45
CA GLU A 20 -11.18 22.70 23.46
C GLU A 20 -10.80 23.33 22.12
N LEU A 21 -11.30 24.53 21.83
CA LEU A 21 -10.93 25.31 20.65
C LEU A 21 -9.56 26.00 20.80
N ASP A 22 -9.10 26.25 22.02
CA ASP A 22 -7.82 26.91 22.34
C ASP A 22 -6.68 25.91 22.62
N ALA A 23 -6.93 24.60 22.60
CA ALA A 23 -5.87 23.63 22.75
C ALA A 23 -4.90 23.68 21.57
N PRO A 24 -3.57 23.75 21.79
CA PRO A 24 -2.62 23.77 20.70
C PRO A 24 -2.80 22.51 19.83
N ILE A 25 -2.88 22.72 18.51
CA ILE A 25 -2.96 21.61 17.57
C ILE A 25 -1.60 20.89 17.61
N ILE A 26 -1.56 19.72 18.22
CA ILE A 26 -0.39 18.84 18.18
C ILE A 26 -0.42 18.13 16.84
N TYR A 27 0.57 18.45 15.99
CA TYR A 27 0.76 17.76 14.73
C TYR A 27 1.65 16.53 14.95
N MET A 28 1.20 15.38 14.45
CA MET A 28 1.99 14.15 14.42
C MET A 28 3.01 14.20 13.30
N LYS A 29 4.18 13.61 13.50
CA LYS A 29 5.25 13.55 12.50
C LYS A 29 4.95 12.48 11.45
N VAL A 30 5.21 12.78 10.17
CA VAL A 30 5.09 11.83 9.06
C VAL A 30 6.46 11.51 8.50
N THR A 31 6.77 10.22 8.32
CA THR A 31 7.92 9.77 7.55
C THR A 31 7.47 9.34 6.16
N VAL A 32 7.95 10.03 5.13
CA VAL A 32 7.82 9.61 3.72
C VAL A 32 9.03 8.77 3.35
N ILE A 33 8.82 7.56 2.85
CA ILE A 33 9.88 6.63 2.44
C ILE A 33 9.89 6.54 0.92
N VAL A 34 11.02 6.91 0.31
CA VAL A 34 11.21 6.95 -1.15
C VAL A 34 12.37 6.02 -1.54
N PRO A 35 12.09 4.81 -2.04
CA PRO A 35 13.10 3.94 -2.63
C PRO A 35 13.60 4.52 -3.96
N ILE A 36 14.92 4.57 -4.16
CA ILE A 36 15.53 5.18 -5.35
C ILE A 36 16.39 4.16 -6.08
N TYR A 37 16.01 3.84 -7.32
CA TYR A 37 16.79 2.99 -8.22
C TYR A 37 16.45 3.26 -9.68
N GLN A 38 17.40 3.82 -10.44
CA GLN A 38 17.27 4.09 -11.89
C GLN A 38 16.02 4.91 -12.26
N VAL A 39 15.88 6.10 -11.68
CA VAL A 39 14.72 7.00 -11.84
C VAL A 39 15.13 8.43 -12.19
N GLU A 40 16.26 8.62 -12.83
CA GLU A 40 16.83 9.93 -13.18
C GLU A 40 15.82 10.88 -13.85
N GLN A 41 14.92 10.33 -14.69
CA GLN A 41 13.93 11.12 -15.42
C GLN A 41 12.76 11.60 -14.55
N TYR A 42 12.55 11.01 -13.36
CA TYR A 42 11.33 11.20 -12.56
C TYR A 42 11.63 11.77 -11.16
N ILE A 43 12.81 11.47 -10.62
CA ILE A 43 13.14 11.78 -9.22
C ILE A 43 13.01 13.27 -8.88
N GLY A 44 13.25 14.16 -9.83
CA GLY A 44 13.09 15.61 -9.64
C GLY A 44 11.64 16.00 -9.33
N ASP A 45 10.69 15.47 -10.11
CA ASP A 45 9.25 15.71 -9.91
C ASP A 45 8.79 15.11 -8.57
N CYS A 46 9.23 13.89 -8.26
CA CYS A 46 8.95 13.22 -6.98
C CYS A 46 9.40 14.07 -5.79
N LEU A 47 10.65 14.53 -5.77
CA LEU A 47 11.21 15.35 -4.67
C LEU A 47 10.49 16.69 -4.54
N ASN A 48 10.18 17.36 -5.65
CA ASN A 48 9.43 18.61 -5.66
C ASN A 48 8.01 18.41 -5.13
N SER A 49 7.36 17.27 -5.42
CA SER A 49 6.04 16.95 -4.91
C SER A 49 6.02 16.78 -3.39
N VAL A 50 7.08 16.20 -2.81
CA VAL A 50 7.26 16.12 -1.36
C VAL A 50 7.53 17.51 -0.79
N ALA A 51 8.45 18.30 -1.40
CA ALA A 51 8.82 19.63 -0.93
C ALA A 51 7.65 20.62 -0.92
N SER A 52 6.66 20.41 -1.78
CA SER A 52 5.46 21.27 -1.91
C SER A 52 4.30 20.87 -0.98
N GLN A 53 4.47 19.90 -0.09
CA GLN A 53 3.40 19.48 0.81
C GLN A 53 2.95 20.60 1.74
N THR A 54 1.63 20.76 1.86
CA THR A 54 1.00 21.81 2.68
C THR A 54 0.78 21.42 4.13
N TYR A 55 1.11 20.18 4.52
CA TYR A 55 0.99 19.72 5.89
C TYR A 55 1.85 20.56 6.84
N GLN A 56 1.23 21.02 7.94
CA GLN A 56 1.88 21.92 8.89
C GLN A 56 2.69 21.22 9.98
N GLY A 57 2.54 19.90 10.13
CA GLY A 57 3.35 19.10 11.03
C GLY A 57 4.72 18.76 10.44
N ASP A 58 5.54 18.10 11.24
CA ASP A 58 6.86 17.69 10.83
C ASP A 58 6.82 16.59 9.77
N ILE A 59 7.61 16.76 8.71
CA ILE A 59 7.80 15.76 7.67
C ILE A 59 9.28 15.38 7.64
N GLU A 60 9.54 14.08 7.74
CA GLU A 60 10.82 13.46 7.44
C GLU A 60 10.69 12.70 6.11
N CYS A 61 11.63 12.91 5.19
CA CYS A 61 11.67 12.18 3.92
C CYS A 61 12.95 11.35 3.86
N LEU A 62 12.79 10.02 3.90
CA LEU A 62 13.90 9.06 3.82
C LEU A 62 14.08 8.63 2.36
N LEU A 63 15.17 9.09 1.76
CA LEU A 63 15.58 8.81 0.40
C LEU A 63 16.52 7.60 0.43
N VAL A 64 16.00 6.41 0.07
CA VAL A 64 16.78 5.17 0.18
C VAL A 64 17.41 4.83 -1.16
N ASP A 65 18.69 5.12 -1.30
CA ASP A 65 19.51 4.79 -2.46
C ASP A 65 19.80 3.29 -2.49
N ASP A 66 19.22 2.62 -3.46
CA ASP A 66 19.42 1.17 -3.69
C ASP A 66 20.50 0.90 -4.75
N CYS A 67 21.53 1.74 -4.78
CA CYS A 67 22.75 1.58 -5.58
C CYS A 67 22.46 1.55 -7.10
N GLY A 68 21.68 2.52 -7.61
CA GLY A 68 21.45 2.73 -9.03
C GLY A 68 22.70 3.25 -9.74
N SER A 69 22.82 2.97 -11.06
CA SER A 69 24.00 3.39 -11.87
C SER A 69 23.76 4.61 -12.75
N ASP A 70 22.53 5.19 -12.71
CA ASP A 70 22.16 6.38 -13.47
C ASP A 70 22.42 7.69 -12.69
N GLY A 71 21.98 8.83 -13.21
CA GLY A 71 22.13 10.14 -12.60
C GLY A 71 21.20 10.45 -11.43
N SER A 72 20.32 9.51 -11.01
CA SER A 72 19.32 9.74 -9.95
C SER A 72 19.93 10.34 -8.69
N MET A 73 21.00 9.75 -8.17
CA MET A 73 21.61 10.20 -6.92
C MET A 73 22.35 11.53 -7.02
N ALA A 74 22.85 11.90 -8.21
CA ALA A 74 23.42 13.23 -8.43
C ALA A 74 22.32 14.31 -8.30
N LEU A 75 21.13 14.05 -8.89
CA LEU A 75 19.96 14.94 -8.75
C LEU A 75 19.47 15.03 -7.31
N VAL A 76 19.39 13.90 -6.60
CA VAL A 76 18.98 13.83 -5.20
C VAL A 76 19.92 14.65 -4.32
N ASN A 77 21.24 14.47 -4.45
CA ASN A 77 22.24 15.23 -3.67
C ASN A 77 22.12 16.73 -3.93
N SER A 78 22.06 17.14 -5.19
CA SER A 78 21.90 18.55 -5.57
C SER A 78 20.62 19.16 -5.00
N PHE A 79 19.50 18.40 -5.05
CA PHE A 79 18.23 18.84 -4.47
C PHE A 79 18.34 19.02 -2.96
N VAL A 80 18.86 18.04 -2.23
CA VAL A 80 18.97 18.06 -0.77
C VAL A 80 19.89 19.18 -0.31
N GLU A 81 21.04 19.41 -0.99
CA GLU A 81 21.97 20.49 -0.69
C GLU A 81 21.35 21.89 -0.90
N SER A 82 20.48 22.04 -1.90
CA SER A 82 19.85 23.33 -2.22
C SER A 82 18.55 23.58 -1.45
N TYR A 83 17.98 22.57 -0.80
CA TYR A 83 16.69 22.68 -0.12
C TYR A 83 16.80 23.47 1.18
N THR A 84 15.99 24.52 1.32
CA THR A 84 15.98 25.42 2.49
C THR A 84 14.63 25.39 3.25
N GLY A 85 13.70 24.50 2.87
CA GLY A 85 12.39 24.39 3.51
C GLY A 85 12.42 23.65 4.85
N LYS A 86 11.23 23.30 5.35
CA LYS A 86 11.05 22.69 6.69
C LYS A 86 11.23 21.17 6.71
N ILE A 87 11.09 20.50 5.56
CA ILE A 87 11.09 19.04 5.48
C ILE A 87 12.52 18.53 5.69
N GLN A 88 12.65 17.50 6.51
CA GLN A 88 13.94 16.88 6.80
C GLN A 88 14.22 15.76 5.79
N PHE A 89 14.98 16.05 4.74
CA PHE A 89 15.46 15.04 3.79
C PHE A 89 16.69 14.33 4.36
N LYS A 90 16.66 12.99 4.33
CA LYS A 90 17.77 12.15 4.79
C LYS A 90 18.04 11.05 3.77
N ILE A 91 19.29 10.95 3.31
CA ILE A 91 19.71 9.92 2.38
C ILE A 91 20.24 8.72 3.16
N LEU A 92 19.77 7.52 2.81
CA LEU A 92 20.22 6.24 3.31
C LEU A 92 20.80 5.44 2.14
N HIS A 93 22.00 4.88 2.28
CA HIS A 93 22.67 4.18 1.18
C HIS A 93 22.74 2.68 1.43
N HIS A 94 22.41 1.89 0.42
CA HIS A 94 22.78 0.48 0.36
C HIS A 94 24.17 0.33 -0.27
N ALA A 95 24.95 -0.65 0.18
CA ALA A 95 26.26 -0.94 -0.39
C ALA A 95 26.19 -1.60 -1.77
N CYS A 96 25.04 -2.17 -2.13
CA CYS A 96 24.71 -2.75 -3.44
C CYS A 96 23.19 -2.75 -3.62
N ASN A 97 22.71 -2.99 -4.85
CA ASN A 97 21.29 -3.16 -5.09
C ASN A 97 20.74 -4.35 -4.30
N ARG A 98 19.71 -4.11 -3.47
CA ARG A 98 19.01 -5.10 -2.66
C ARG A 98 17.53 -5.24 -3.04
N GLY A 99 17.06 -4.39 -3.95
CA GLY A 99 15.70 -4.36 -4.44
C GLY A 99 14.71 -3.55 -3.60
N LEU A 100 13.56 -3.27 -4.18
CA LEU A 100 12.51 -2.39 -3.66
C LEU A 100 12.08 -2.76 -2.23
N SER A 101 11.86 -4.05 -1.97
CA SER A 101 11.50 -4.56 -0.63
C SER A 101 12.52 -4.17 0.44
N ALA A 102 13.82 -4.34 0.14
CA ALA A 102 14.89 -4.01 1.07
C ALA A 102 14.97 -2.49 1.31
N ALA A 103 14.78 -1.70 0.26
CA ALA A 103 14.77 -0.24 0.38
C ALA A 103 13.61 0.25 1.25
N ARG A 104 12.39 -0.27 1.05
CA ARG A 104 11.25 0.04 1.92
C ARG A 104 11.48 -0.41 3.37
N ASN A 105 12.04 -1.60 3.59
CA ASN A 105 12.37 -2.10 4.93
C ASN A 105 13.41 -1.21 5.63
N THR A 106 14.44 -0.76 4.91
CA THR A 106 15.44 0.19 5.44
C THR A 106 14.77 1.48 5.88
N GLY A 107 13.82 1.99 5.09
CA GLY A 107 13.01 3.14 5.46
C GLY A 107 12.16 2.91 6.70
N ILE A 108 11.47 1.77 6.83
CA ILE A 108 10.64 1.41 8.00
C ILE A 108 11.49 1.39 9.28
N VAL A 109 12.69 0.83 9.22
CA VAL A 109 13.61 0.75 10.38
C VAL A 109 14.10 2.13 10.78
N ALA A 110 14.44 2.99 9.81
CA ALA A 110 15.01 4.31 10.05
C ALA A 110 13.97 5.40 10.39
N ALA A 111 12.69 5.15 10.11
CA ALA A 111 11.61 6.10 10.30
C ALA A 111 11.49 6.56 11.75
N THR A 112 11.21 7.85 11.97
CA THR A 112 11.00 8.44 13.30
C THR A 112 9.63 9.11 13.45
N GLY A 113 8.81 9.10 12.38
CA GLY A 113 7.47 9.66 12.39
C GLY A 113 6.45 8.74 13.05
N ASP A 114 5.35 9.34 13.52
CA ASP A 114 4.20 8.64 14.08
C ASP A 114 3.46 7.83 13.01
N TYR A 115 3.57 8.29 11.76
CA TYR A 115 3.00 7.64 10.57
C TYR A 115 4.05 7.47 9.48
N LEU A 116 3.92 6.36 8.72
CA LEU A 116 4.71 6.03 7.54
C LEU A 116 3.89 6.26 6.28
N PHE A 117 4.53 6.76 5.23
CA PHE A 117 3.96 6.86 3.89
C PHE A 117 4.98 6.37 2.86
N PHE A 118 4.62 5.44 1.99
CA PHE A 118 5.47 5.00 0.89
C PHE A 118 5.16 5.79 -0.37
N LEU A 119 6.19 6.32 -0.99
CA LEU A 119 6.14 7.03 -2.26
C LEU A 119 7.14 6.39 -3.22
N ASP A 120 6.65 5.87 -4.35
CA ASP A 120 7.54 5.37 -5.41
C ASP A 120 8.19 6.55 -6.14
N SER A 121 9.48 6.44 -6.43
CA SER A 121 10.31 7.56 -6.89
C SER A 121 10.05 8.03 -8.32
N ASP A 122 9.17 7.36 -9.04
CA ASP A 122 8.67 7.72 -10.36
C ASP A 122 7.26 8.35 -10.33
N ASP A 123 6.69 8.50 -9.13
CA ASP A 123 5.36 9.05 -8.87
C ASP A 123 5.45 10.39 -8.11
N GLU A 124 4.28 11.03 -7.89
CA GLU A 124 4.18 12.34 -7.25
C GLU A 124 3.06 12.36 -6.21
N LEU A 125 3.20 13.20 -5.19
CA LEU A 125 2.14 13.56 -4.26
C LEU A 125 1.39 14.80 -4.74
N LEU A 126 0.06 14.84 -4.58
CA LEU A 126 -0.65 16.11 -4.68
C LEU A 126 -0.29 17.02 -3.49
N PRO A 127 -0.29 18.35 -3.64
CA PRO A 127 0.22 19.26 -2.60
C PRO A 127 -0.47 19.13 -1.24
N ASP A 128 -1.70 18.71 -1.21
CA ASP A 128 -2.52 18.52 0.00
C ASP A 128 -2.58 17.07 0.49
N CYS A 129 -1.82 16.15 -0.11
CA CYS A 129 -1.83 14.72 0.20
C CYS A 129 -1.69 14.46 1.70
N LEU A 130 -0.58 14.88 2.30
CA LEU A 130 -0.31 14.60 3.70
C LEU A 130 -1.28 15.36 4.62
N SER A 131 -1.71 16.57 4.24
CA SER A 131 -2.70 17.33 5.00
C SER A 131 -4.04 16.60 5.09
N LEU A 132 -4.56 16.09 3.96
CA LEU A 132 -5.82 15.37 3.89
C LEU A 132 -5.78 14.05 4.66
N LEU A 133 -4.70 13.28 4.48
CA LEU A 133 -4.55 11.99 5.16
C LEU A 133 -4.37 12.16 6.67
N MET A 134 -3.61 13.16 7.10
CA MET A 134 -3.40 13.46 8.52
C MET A 134 -4.63 14.09 9.18
N GLU A 135 -5.44 14.88 8.45
CA GLU A 135 -6.73 15.34 8.96
C GLU A 135 -7.65 14.14 9.28
N ALA A 136 -7.64 13.11 8.44
CA ALA A 136 -8.44 11.91 8.66
C ALA A 136 -8.08 11.14 9.93
N VAL A 137 -6.86 11.26 10.47
CA VAL A 137 -6.46 10.64 11.75
C VAL A 137 -6.68 11.52 12.97
N ARG A 138 -6.91 12.84 12.81
CA ARG A 138 -7.10 13.76 13.95
C ARG A 138 -8.33 13.43 14.80
N GLU A 139 -9.40 12.94 14.17
CA GLU A 139 -10.63 12.55 14.89
C GLU A 139 -10.45 11.29 15.73
N LYS A 140 -9.57 10.40 15.27
CA LYS A 140 -9.25 9.13 15.90
C LYS A 140 -8.01 8.53 15.26
N GLU A 141 -7.14 7.91 16.06
CA GLU A 141 -6.04 7.10 15.56
C GLU A 141 -6.56 5.89 14.77
N TYR A 142 -6.17 5.82 13.51
CA TYR A 142 -6.40 4.68 12.65
C TYR A 142 -5.07 4.01 12.34
N ASP A 143 -5.07 2.69 12.23
CA ASP A 143 -3.87 1.94 11.85
C ASP A 143 -3.47 2.24 10.41
N MET A 144 -4.47 2.56 9.56
CA MET A 144 -4.22 2.93 8.17
C MET A 144 -5.28 3.91 7.64
N VAL A 145 -4.82 4.84 6.80
CA VAL A 145 -5.66 5.72 5.97
C VAL A 145 -5.26 5.53 4.51
N ILE A 146 -6.23 5.43 3.62
CA ILE A 146 -5.99 5.31 2.17
C ILE A 146 -6.53 6.54 1.46
N GLY A 147 -5.72 7.14 0.59
CA GLY A 147 -6.12 8.19 -0.36
C GLY A 147 -6.51 7.63 -1.74
N ASP A 148 -7.21 8.43 -2.55
CA ASP A 148 -7.48 8.10 -3.95
C ASP A 148 -6.30 8.48 -4.86
N VAL A 149 -6.35 8.09 -6.13
CA VAL A 149 -5.23 8.21 -7.06
C VAL A 149 -5.66 8.83 -8.38
N VAL A 150 -4.79 9.66 -8.94
CA VAL A 150 -4.82 10.06 -10.36
C VAL A 150 -3.84 9.19 -11.12
N VAL A 151 -4.29 8.58 -12.22
CA VAL A 151 -3.44 7.79 -13.11
C VAL A 151 -3.10 8.61 -14.34
N VAL A 152 -1.81 8.69 -14.68
CA VAL A 152 -1.30 9.41 -15.84
C VAL A 152 -0.61 8.41 -16.78
N GLY A 153 -0.92 8.49 -18.07
CA GLY A 153 -0.29 7.68 -19.13
C GLY A 153 -1.17 6.59 -19.74
N ASP A 154 -2.09 5.97 -19.00
CA ASP A 154 -3.03 4.98 -19.55
C ASP A 154 -4.37 4.98 -18.81
N ASP A 155 -5.45 5.36 -19.50
CA ASP A 155 -6.80 5.42 -18.91
C ASP A 155 -7.38 4.06 -18.53
N ARG A 156 -6.88 2.96 -19.09
CA ARG A 156 -7.35 1.60 -18.78
C ARG A 156 -7.12 1.23 -17.31
N LEU A 157 -6.01 1.68 -16.73
CA LEU A 157 -5.69 1.42 -15.32
C LEU A 157 -6.42 2.35 -14.34
N LYS A 158 -6.96 3.48 -14.81
CA LYS A 158 -7.71 4.42 -13.98
C LYS A 158 -8.86 3.77 -13.24
N CYS A 159 -9.67 2.96 -13.93
CA CYS A 159 -10.81 2.27 -13.32
C CYS A 159 -10.41 1.21 -12.27
N VAL A 160 -9.19 0.67 -12.38
CA VAL A 160 -8.68 -0.39 -11.49
C VAL A 160 -8.13 0.19 -10.20
N LEU A 161 -7.37 1.27 -10.30
CA LEU A 161 -6.66 1.87 -9.17
C LEU A 161 -7.50 2.86 -8.37
N THR A 162 -8.51 3.48 -8.98
CA THR A 162 -9.40 4.40 -8.27
C THR A 162 -10.22 3.68 -7.18
N LEU A 163 -10.27 4.25 -6.00
CA LEU A 163 -11.00 3.68 -4.86
C LEU A 163 -12.50 3.58 -5.14
N LYS A 164 -13.09 2.43 -4.82
CA LYS A 164 -14.54 2.16 -4.95
C LYS A 164 -15.27 2.26 -3.60
N PHE A 165 -14.94 3.27 -2.82
CA PHE A 165 -15.49 3.54 -1.49
C PHE A 165 -16.14 4.92 -1.44
N LEU A 166 -16.91 5.16 -0.38
CA LEU A 166 -17.41 6.50 -0.03
C LEU A 166 -16.32 7.27 0.72
N ASP A 167 -16.31 8.58 0.55
CA ASP A 167 -15.44 9.43 1.34
C ASP A 167 -15.78 9.33 2.83
N GLY A 168 -14.75 9.36 3.66
CA GLY A 168 -14.91 9.24 5.10
C GLY A 168 -15.33 7.85 5.60
N GLU A 169 -15.44 6.84 4.72
CA GLU A 169 -15.82 5.49 5.12
C GLU A 169 -14.79 4.88 6.06
N VAL A 170 -15.25 4.30 7.17
CA VAL A 170 -14.42 3.56 8.12
C VAL A 170 -14.75 2.10 8.02
N LEU A 171 -13.74 1.29 7.69
CA LEU A 171 -13.86 -0.16 7.63
C LEU A 171 -13.30 -0.80 8.90
N ARG A 172 -13.95 -1.85 9.36
CA ARG A 172 -13.52 -2.69 10.48
C ARG A 172 -13.62 -4.17 10.08
N GLN A 173 -12.97 -5.06 10.84
CA GLN A 173 -13.10 -6.49 10.63
C GLN A 173 -14.56 -6.96 10.84
N PRO A 174 -15.07 -7.95 10.08
CA PRO A 174 -14.40 -8.68 8.99
C PRO A 174 -14.46 -7.94 7.64
N ARG A 175 -15.10 -6.76 7.55
CA ARG A 175 -15.32 -6.02 6.31
C ARG A 175 -14.00 -5.60 5.63
N ILE A 176 -12.93 -5.37 6.39
CA ILE A 176 -11.60 -5.06 5.85
C ILE A 176 -11.12 -6.21 4.95
N ARG A 177 -11.15 -7.46 5.40
CA ARG A 177 -10.72 -8.62 4.60
C ARG A 177 -11.58 -8.83 3.36
N TYR A 178 -12.90 -8.65 3.47
CA TYR A 178 -13.81 -8.71 2.33
C TYR A 178 -13.48 -7.64 1.29
N THR A 179 -13.26 -6.39 1.71
CA THR A 179 -12.99 -5.26 0.80
C THR A 179 -11.60 -5.34 0.18
N TYR A 180 -10.60 -5.90 0.90
CA TYR A 180 -9.28 -6.19 0.35
C TYR A 180 -9.37 -7.04 -0.93
N ARG A 181 -10.28 -8.00 -0.98
CA ARG A 181 -10.48 -8.83 -2.16
C ARG A 181 -11.08 -8.08 -3.36
N HIS A 182 -11.95 -7.10 -3.13
CA HIS A 182 -12.83 -6.55 -4.16
C HIS A 182 -12.62 -5.07 -4.50
N LYS A 183 -12.08 -4.30 -3.59
CA LYS A 183 -12.11 -2.84 -3.69
C LYS A 183 -10.80 -2.15 -3.31
N TRP A 184 -9.87 -2.90 -2.76
CA TRP A 184 -8.61 -2.37 -2.24
C TRP A 184 -7.48 -2.57 -3.24
N ASN A 185 -6.73 -1.53 -3.52
CA ASN A 185 -5.52 -1.63 -4.32
C ASN A 185 -4.40 -2.22 -3.47
N ALA A 186 -3.88 -3.37 -3.90
CA ALA A 186 -2.79 -4.07 -3.20
C ALA A 186 -1.41 -3.43 -3.45
N VAL A 187 -1.35 -2.10 -3.57
CA VAL A 187 -0.12 -1.33 -3.69
C VAL A 187 0.34 -0.87 -2.30
N ALA A 188 1.65 -0.69 -2.08
CA ALA A 188 2.16 -0.17 -0.81
C ALA A 188 1.97 1.35 -0.69
N TRP A 189 2.13 2.06 -1.81
CA TRP A 189 2.04 3.51 -1.88
C TRP A 189 0.63 4.06 -1.64
N ASN A 190 0.55 5.38 -1.46
CA ASN A 190 -0.68 6.15 -1.19
C ASN A 190 -1.50 5.65 0.00
N LYS A 191 -0.81 5.19 1.01
CA LYS A 191 -1.37 4.76 2.29
C LYS A 191 -0.54 5.31 3.44
N LEU A 192 -1.23 5.90 4.40
CA LEU A 192 -0.63 6.34 5.64
C LEU A 192 -0.80 5.21 6.66
N TYR A 193 0.31 4.68 7.18
CA TYR A 193 0.33 3.61 8.19
C TYR A 193 0.81 4.15 9.53
N ARG A 194 0.13 3.84 10.62
CA ARG A 194 0.65 4.14 11.96
C ARG A 194 1.96 3.36 12.17
N THR A 195 3.02 4.06 12.54
CA THR A 195 4.37 3.46 12.64
C THR A 195 4.41 2.31 13.64
N ASP A 196 3.80 2.50 14.82
CA ASP A 196 3.73 1.46 15.85
C ASP A 196 2.95 0.24 15.37
N PHE A 197 1.85 0.43 14.63
CA PHE A 197 1.13 -0.70 14.02
C PHE A 197 2.05 -1.55 13.14
N VAL A 198 2.88 -0.92 12.31
CA VAL A 198 3.83 -1.63 11.43
C VAL A 198 4.87 -2.40 12.26
N ARG A 199 5.44 -1.76 13.29
CA ARG A 199 6.52 -2.31 14.11
C ARG A 199 6.05 -3.39 15.08
N GLU A 200 4.98 -3.14 15.81
CA GLU A 200 4.41 -4.08 16.78
C GLU A 200 3.96 -5.40 16.14
N ASN A 201 3.51 -5.32 14.88
CA ASN A 201 3.12 -6.50 14.12
C ASN A 201 4.27 -7.12 13.28
N GLY A 202 5.49 -6.62 13.41
CA GLY A 202 6.65 -7.14 12.69
C GLY A 202 6.47 -7.10 11.16
N LEU A 203 5.72 -6.12 10.65
CA LEU A 203 5.45 -6.00 9.23
C LEU A 203 6.71 -5.57 8.48
N HIS A 204 7.06 -6.35 7.47
CA HIS A 204 8.17 -6.08 6.55
C HIS A 204 7.86 -6.67 5.17
N PHE A 205 8.44 -6.08 4.14
CA PHE A 205 8.41 -6.63 2.78
C PHE A 205 9.38 -7.80 2.66
N VAL A 206 9.02 -8.82 1.88
CA VAL A 206 9.90 -9.97 1.65
C VAL A 206 10.95 -9.57 0.61
N GLU A 207 12.21 -9.53 1.02
CA GLU A 207 13.32 -9.15 0.15
C GLU A 207 13.49 -10.13 -1.01
N GLY A 208 13.79 -9.61 -2.20
CA GLY A 208 13.93 -10.40 -3.42
C GLY A 208 12.61 -10.88 -4.03
N LEU A 209 11.47 -10.60 -3.39
CA LEU A 209 10.15 -10.91 -3.92
C LEU A 209 9.63 -9.74 -4.77
N LEU A 210 9.19 -10.01 -5.99
CA LEU A 210 8.40 -9.09 -6.80
C LEU A 210 6.90 -9.35 -6.57
N PHE A 211 6.06 -8.33 -6.76
CA PHE A 211 4.68 -8.30 -6.27
C PHE A 211 4.59 -8.43 -4.74
N GLU A 212 5.59 -7.92 -4.06
CA GLU A 212 5.75 -7.93 -2.61
C GLU A 212 4.59 -7.25 -1.89
N ASP A 213 3.97 -6.29 -2.56
CA ASP A 213 2.78 -5.55 -2.12
C ASP A 213 1.59 -6.45 -1.84
N GLU A 214 1.44 -7.51 -2.62
CA GLU A 214 0.35 -8.47 -2.46
C GLU A 214 0.44 -9.21 -1.12
N LEU A 215 1.65 -9.66 -0.77
CA LEU A 215 1.85 -10.34 0.51
C LEU A 215 1.82 -9.35 1.69
N TRP A 216 2.35 -8.14 1.51
CA TRP A 216 2.26 -7.06 2.48
C TRP A 216 0.79 -6.73 2.80
N ASN A 217 0.00 -6.37 1.80
CA ASN A 217 -1.39 -5.99 2.00
C ASN A 217 -2.26 -7.15 2.49
N PHE A 218 -1.94 -8.39 2.10
CA PHE A 218 -2.58 -9.58 2.65
C PHE A 218 -2.41 -9.63 4.17
N LYS A 219 -1.18 -9.53 4.68
CA LYS A 219 -0.88 -9.50 6.12
C LYS A 219 -1.57 -8.31 6.81
N VAL A 220 -1.43 -7.11 6.27
CA VAL A 220 -2.06 -5.88 6.78
C VAL A 220 -3.57 -6.06 6.92
N SER A 221 -4.24 -6.67 5.92
CA SER A 221 -5.69 -6.86 5.94
C SER A 221 -6.22 -7.69 7.12
N PHE A 222 -5.39 -8.57 7.69
CA PHE A 222 -5.74 -9.36 8.89
C PHE A 222 -5.53 -8.59 10.19
N LEU A 223 -4.55 -7.71 10.23
CA LEU A 223 -4.07 -7.04 11.43
C LEU A 223 -4.82 -5.75 11.73
N LEU A 224 -5.31 -5.05 10.69
CA LEU A 224 -6.00 -3.78 10.85
C LEU A 224 -7.24 -3.88 11.75
N ALA A 225 -7.30 -3.08 12.78
CA ALA A 225 -8.51 -2.86 13.57
C ALA A 225 -9.45 -1.86 12.89
N GLY A 226 -8.91 -0.88 12.19
CA GLY A 226 -9.66 0.15 11.48
C GLY A 226 -8.90 0.75 10.31
N LEU A 227 -9.64 1.00 9.24
CA LEU A 227 -9.18 1.64 8.01
C LEU A 227 -10.08 2.84 7.72
N ARG A 228 -9.49 4.02 7.51
CA ARG A 228 -10.19 5.25 7.07
C ARG A 228 -9.96 5.47 5.57
N ILE A 229 -11.01 5.85 4.87
CA ILE A 229 -10.97 6.19 3.44
C ILE A 229 -11.05 7.70 3.25
N VAL A 230 -10.13 8.24 2.45
CA VAL A 230 -10.15 9.61 1.93
C VAL A 230 -10.38 9.51 0.42
N LYS A 231 -11.61 9.78 -0.02
CA LYS A 231 -12.02 9.67 -1.43
C LYS A 231 -11.66 10.96 -2.19
N HIS A 232 -10.46 11.44 -1.98
CA HIS A 232 -9.87 12.57 -2.68
C HIS A 232 -8.55 12.12 -3.29
N PRO A 233 -8.23 12.51 -4.53
CA PRO A 233 -6.92 12.23 -5.11
C PRO A 233 -5.83 12.83 -4.24
N THR A 234 -4.86 12.01 -3.85
CA THR A 234 -3.71 12.39 -3.03
C THR A 234 -2.38 12.04 -3.69
N TYR A 235 -2.43 11.21 -4.74
CA TYR A 235 -1.29 10.60 -5.36
C TYR A 235 -1.43 10.61 -6.89
N ILE A 236 -0.35 10.86 -7.61
CA ILE A 236 -0.27 10.79 -9.08
C ILE A 236 0.58 9.56 -9.42
N TYR A 237 -0.07 8.53 -9.94
CA TYR A 237 0.59 7.31 -10.42
C TYR A 237 0.93 7.45 -11.90
N ARG A 238 2.21 7.31 -12.25
CA ARG A 238 2.73 7.43 -13.61
C ARG A 238 2.97 6.05 -14.22
N ILE A 239 2.26 5.74 -15.29
CA ILE A 239 2.49 4.49 -16.04
C ILE A 239 3.71 4.67 -16.94
N ARG A 240 4.68 3.77 -16.79
CA ARG A 240 5.90 3.70 -17.60
C ARG A 240 5.94 2.42 -18.41
N GLY A 241 6.47 2.51 -19.63
CA GLY A 241 6.68 1.34 -20.50
C GLY A 241 7.83 0.42 -20.03
N ASP A 242 8.74 0.95 -19.20
CA ASP A 242 9.95 0.30 -18.68
C ASP A 242 9.81 -0.14 -17.20
N SER A 243 8.59 -0.31 -16.71
CA SER A 243 8.37 -0.75 -15.32
C SER A 243 8.94 -2.15 -15.08
N ILE A 244 9.41 -2.40 -13.84
CA ILE A 244 9.99 -3.69 -13.42
C ILE A 244 9.07 -4.87 -13.78
N THR A 245 7.76 -4.68 -13.61
CA THR A 245 6.76 -5.72 -13.87
C THR A 245 6.53 -5.97 -15.36
N SER A 246 6.67 -4.95 -16.22
CA SER A 246 6.50 -5.10 -17.68
C SER A 246 7.68 -5.81 -18.34
N ALA A 247 8.89 -5.63 -17.82
CA ALA A 247 10.12 -6.23 -18.37
C ALA A 247 10.38 -7.67 -17.89
N MET A 248 9.61 -8.18 -16.91
CA MET A 248 9.82 -9.49 -16.30
C MET A 248 9.45 -10.63 -17.25
N ASP A 249 10.35 -11.63 -17.36
CA ASP A 249 10.04 -12.86 -18.06
C ASP A 249 8.97 -13.71 -17.34
N LEU A 250 8.30 -14.58 -18.10
CA LEU A 250 7.20 -15.39 -17.55
C LEU A 250 7.65 -16.43 -16.51
N GLN A 251 8.90 -16.94 -16.59
CA GLN A 251 9.39 -17.91 -15.61
C GLN A 251 9.64 -17.26 -14.27
N ALA A 252 10.27 -16.07 -14.26
CA ALA A 252 10.44 -15.26 -13.06
C ALA A 252 9.08 -14.90 -12.44
N ARG A 253 8.10 -14.49 -13.26
CA ARG A 253 6.73 -14.19 -12.81
C ARG A 253 6.07 -15.38 -12.12
N VAL A 254 6.17 -16.58 -12.71
CA VAL A 254 5.65 -17.82 -12.10
C VAL A 254 6.33 -18.08 -10.75
N ALA A 255 7.65 -17.92 -10.67
CA ALA A 255 8.40 -18.16 -9.44
C ALA A 255 7.95 -17.20 -8.31
N HIS A 256 7.89 -15.89 -8.58
CA HIS A 256 7.48 -14.90 -7.58
C HIS A 256 6.03 -15.09 -7.12
N LEU A 257 5.08 -15.29 -8.03
CA LEU A 257 3.68 -15.56 -7.69
C LEU A 257 3.53 -16.87 -6.90
N THR A 258 4.33 -17.90 -7.20
CA THR A 258 4.38 -19.14 -6.41
C THR A 258 4.76 -18.87 -4.96
N GLU A 259 5.78 -18.06 -4.71
CA GLU A 259 6.19 -17.68 -3.35
C GLU A 259 5.14 -16.81 -2.63
N ILE A 260 4.39 -15.98 -3.36
CA ILE A 260 3.25 -15.24 -2.78
C ILE A 260 2.17 -16.20 -2.26
N VAL A 261 1.75 -17.20 -3.06
CA VAL A 261 0.76 -18.20 -2.63
C VAL A 261 1.24 -18.95 -1.38
N LYS A 262 2.49 -19.39 -1.38
CA LYS A 262 3.09 -20.07 -0.22
C LYS A 262 3.17 -19.15 1.00
N GLY A 263 3.58 -17.89 0.81
CA GLY A 263 3.68 -16.88 1.86
C GLY A 263 2.33 -16.58 2.51
N MET A 264 1.29 -16.37 1.70
CA MET A 264 -0.07 -16.15 2.20
C MET A 264 -0.59 -17.37 2.99
N SER A 265 -0.40 -18.58 2.45
CA SER A 265 -0.84 -19.82 3.12
C SER A 265 -0.10 -20.09 4.42
N ARG A 266 1.23 -19.86 4.46
CA ARG A 266 2.03 -19.95 5.68
C ARG A 266 1.54 -18.97 6.73
N TYR A 267 1.32 -17.72 6.36
CA TYR A 267 0.84 -16.68 7.26
C TYR A 267 -0.51 -17.04 7.91
N VAL A 268 -1.48 -17.53 7.12
CA VAL A 268 -2.79 -17.98 7.66
C VAL A 268 -2.61 -19.10 8.69
N LYS A 269 -1.70 -20.04 8.43
CA LYS A 269 -1.40 -21.14 9.35
C LYS A 269 -0.73 -20.65 10.63
N GLU A 270 0.25 -19.77 10.53
CA GLU A 270 0.99 -19.19 11.66
C GLU A 270 0.08 -18.35 12.56
N MET A 271 -0.82 -17.57 11.97
CA MET A 271 -1.81 -16.77 12.70
C MET A 271 -2.94 -17.61 13.33
N GLY A 272 -3.04 -18.91 13.01
CA GLY A 272 -4.10 -19.77 13.51
C GLY A 272 -5.51 -19.34 13.07
N VAL A 273 -5.61 -18.56 12.00
CA VAL A 273 -6.89 -18.04 11.50
C VAL A 273 -7.68 -19.16 10.83
N PRO A 274 -8.98 -19.33 11.13
CA PRO A 274 -9.82 -20.28 10.40
C PRO A 274 -9.80 -19.97 8.89
N TYR A 275 -9.64 -21.02 8.08
CA TYR A 275 -9.62 -20.91 6.63
C TYR A 275 -11.03 -20.62 6.13
N ASP A 276 -11.36 -19.34 5.95
CA ASP A 276 -12.66 -18.87 5.50
C ASP A 276 -12.75 -18.67 3.98
N HIS A 277 -13.92 -18.23 3.52
CA HIS A 277 -14.21 -18.00 2.11
C HIS A 277 -13.31 -16.91 1.50
N ASP A 278 -13.00 -15.83 2.22
CA ASP A 278 -12.20 -14.72 1.69
C ASP A 278 -10.75 -15.14 1.48
N ILE A 279 -10.17 -15.89 2.43
CA ILE A 279 -8.84 -16.49 2.32
C ILE A 279 -8.80 -17.46 1.13
N HIS A 280 -9.80 -18.36 1.04
CA HIS A 280 -9.89 -19.33 -0.05
C HIS A 280 -9.88 -18.63 -1.42
N GLN A 281 -10.74 -17.63 -1.60
CA GLN A 281 -10.87 -16.90 -2.85
C GLN A 281 -9.56 -16.16 -3.23
N ARG A 282 -8.88 -15.57 -2.25
CA ARG A 282 -7.62 -14.84 -2.53
C ARG A 282 -6.50 -15.81 -2.92
N LEU A 283 -6.33 -16.89 -2.19
CA LEU A 283 -5.35 -17.93 -2.53
C LEU A 283 -5.67 -18.58 -3.89
N GLN A 284 -6.94 -18.83 -4.17
CA GLN A 284 -7.37 -19.40 -5.44
C GLN A 284 -7.11 -18.46 -6.62
N TYR A 285 -7.30 -17.16 -6.45
CA TYR A 285 -6.98 -16.15 -7.46
C TYR A 285 -5.50 -16.23 -7.87
N PHE A 286 -4.57 -16.18 -6.90
CA PHE A 286 -3.14 -16.28 -7.19
C PHE A 286 -2.74 -17.67 -7.72
N PHE A 287 -3.30 -18.72 -7.16
CA PHE A 287 -3.07 -20.08 -7.66
C PHE A 287 -3.44 -20.22 -9.14
N SER A 288 -4.61 -19.72 -9.53
CA SER A 288 -5.06 -19.75 -10.93
C SER A 288 -4.13 -18.93 -11.83
N MET A 289 -3.70 -17.76 -11.36
CA MET A 289 -2.76 -16.89 -12.10
C MET A 289 -1.41 -17.60 -12.31
N VAL A 290 -0.86 -18.24 -11.26
CA VAL A 290 0.39 -19.04 -11.39
C VAL A 290 0.22 -20.13 -12.42
N LEU A 291 -0.87 -20.91 -12.37
CA LEU A 291 -1.08 -22.01 -13.30
C LEU A 291 -1.27 -21.55 -14.74
N GLU A 292 -1.91 -20.43 -14.94
CA GLU A 292 -2.09 -19.84 -16.26
C GLU A 292 -0.73 -19.47 -16.89
N PHE A 293 0.14 -18.78 -16.15
CA PHE A 293 1.49 -18.48 -16.62
C PHE A 293 2.34 -19.76 -16.75
N ALA A 294 2.16 -20.73 -15.85
CA ALA A 294 2.86 -22.01 -15.89
C ALA A 294 2.54 -22.85 -17.16
N ILE A 295 1.29 -22.77 -17.66
CA ILE A 295 0.92 -23.37 -18.96
C ILE A 295 1.77 -22.76 -20.09
N ARG A 296 1.93 -21.43 -20.10
CA ARG A 296 2.67 -20.74 -21.16
C ARG A 296 4.17 -21.04 -21.16
N VAL A 297 4.74 -21.33 -19.99
CA VAL A 297 6.16 -21.70 -19.86
C VAL A 297 6.39 -23.22 -19.82
N GLY A 298 5.33 -24.04 -19.95
CA GLY A 298 5.42 -25.49 -20.06
C GLY A 298 5.71 -26.23 -18.75
N ASN A 299 5.48 -25.60 -17.57
CA ASN A 299 5.76 -26.22 -16.26
C ASN A 299 4.53 -26.39 -15.35
N TYR A 300 3.33 -26.49 -15.96
CA TYR A 300 2.04 -26.57 -15.27
C TYR A 300 1.99 -27.68 -14.21
N ASP A 301 2.36 -28.94 -14.57
CA ASP A 301 2.25 -30.08 -13.68
C ASP A 301 3.15 -29.95 -12.44
N GLU A 302 4.32 -29.34 -12.61
CA GLU A 302 5.23 -29.05 -11.50
C GLU A 302 4.60 -28.04 -10.54
N ARG A 303 4.13 -26.90 -11.05
CA ARG A 303 3.52 -25.83 -10.23
C ARG A 303 2.22 -26.26 -9.58
N TYR A 304 1.38 -27.02 -10.27
CA TYR A 304 0.17 -27.58 -9.70
C TYR A 304 0.48 -28.50 -8.49
N ARG A 305 1.42 -29.43 -8.65
CA ARG A 305 1.82 -30.34 -7.56
C ARG A 305 2.43 -29.59 -6.38
N GLU A 306 3.24 -28.59 -6.66
CA GLU A 306 3.88 -27.74 -5.64
C GLU A 306 2.87 -26.93 -4.83
N LEU A 307 1.91 -26.30 -5.48
CA LEU A 307 0.99 -25.35 -4.83
C LEU A 307 -0.28 -25.97 -4.27
N ARG A 308 -0.70 -27.13 -4.75
CA ARG A 308 -1.90 -27.83 -4.28
C ARG A 308 -1.99 -27.94 -2.74
N PRO A 309 -0.91 -28.26 -1.99
CA PRO A 309 -0.97 -28.34 -0.53
C PRO A 309 -1.29 -27.02 0.17
N TYR A 310 -1.01 -25.89 -0.48
CA TYR A 310 -1.18 -24.56 0.09
C TYR A 310 -2.58 -23.96 -0.13
N THR A 311 -3.31 -24.40 -1.13
CA THR A 311 -4.55 -23.76 -1.57
C THR A 311 -5.82 -24.50 -1.16
N LYS A 312 -5.72 -25.76 -0.73
CA LYS A 312 -6.87 -26.66 -0.47
C LYS A 312 -7.86 -26.74 -1.65
N VAL A 313 -7.40 -26.45 -2.87
CA VAL A 313 -8.22 -26.46 -4.08
C VAL A 313 -8.23 -27.86 -4.68
N SER A 314 -9.41 -28.41 -5.00
CA SER A 314 -9.56 -29.62 -5.79
C SER A 314 -9.51 -29.31 -7.29
N PHE A 315 -9.03 -30.27 -8.10
CA PHE A 315 -8.99 -30.13 -9.56
C PHE A 315 -10.37 -29.80 -10.17
N GLY A 316 -11.45 -30.35 -9.62
CA GLY A 316 -12.82 -30.09 -10.07
C GLY A 316 -13.27 -28.63 -9.82
N GLN A 317 -12.73 -27.96 -8.80
CA GLN A 317 -13.00 -26.54 -8.54
C GLN A 317 -12.27 -25.64 -9.51
N TYR A 318 -11.10 -26.06 -10.00
CA TYR A 318 -10.35 -25.33 -11.04
C TYR A 318 -11.10 -25.27 -12.38
N LEU A 319 -11.73 -26.38 -12.81
CA LEU A 319 -12.46 -26.44 -14.08
C LEU A 319 -13.77 -25.61 -14.08
N GLN A 320 -14.26 -25.21 -12.92
CA GLN A 320 -15.44 -24.33 -12.79
C GLN A 320 -15.09 -22.83 -12.90
N PHE A 321 -13.82 -22.47 -12.99
CA PHE A 321 -13.39 -21.11 -13.29
C PHE A 321 -13.60 -20.83 -14.78
N ASP A 322 -14.83 -20.45 -15.09
CA ASP A 322 -15.30 -20.07 -16.41
C ASP A 322 -14.45 -18.90 -16.95
N GLY A 323 -13.90 -19.11 -18.14
CA GLY A 323 -13.00 -18.29 -18.96
C GLY A 323 -13.22 -16.77 -19.07
N ARG A 324 -13.63 -16.11 -18.02
CA ARG A 324 -13.50 -14.66 -17.88
C ARG A 324 -12.07 -14.35 -17.48
N SER A 325 -11.25 -14.25 -18.52
CA SER A 325 -9.83 -13.98 -18.43
C SER A 325 -9.52 -12.87 -17.42
N VAL A 326 -8.63 -13.18 -16.48
CA VAL A 326 -7.86 -12.22 -15.70
C VAL A 326 -6.96 -11.35 -16.62
N PHE A 327 -7.00 -11.60 -17.92
CA PHE A 327 -6.17 -11.01 -18.97
C PHE A 327 -6.37 -9.52 -19.24
N GLY A 328 -7.23 -8.83 -18.53
CA GLY A 328 -7.46 -7.40 -18.75
C GLY A 328 -6.73 -6.47 -17.80
N LEU A 329 -5.90 -6.97 -16.87
CA LEU A 329 -5.44 -6.19 -15.72
C LEU A 329 -3.93 -6.21 -15.43
N LEU A 330 -3.13 -6.76 -16.33
CA LEU A 330 -1.65 -6.67 -16.25
C LEU A 330 -1.05 -6.36 -17.62
#